data_b2b872e8da2174174fdb405edb3f5062
#
_entry.id   b2b872e8da2174174fdb405edb3f5062
#
_cell.length_a   1.000
_cell.length_b   1.000
_cell.length_c   1.000
_cell.angle_alpha   90.00
_cell.angle_beta   90.00
_cell.angle_gamma   90.00
#
_symmetry.space_group_name_H-M   'P 1'
#
loop_
_entity.id
_entity.type
_entity.pdbx_description
1 polymer ?
#
loop_
_entity_poly.entity_id
_entity_poly.type
_entity_poly.pdbx_seq_one_letter_code
_entity_poly.pdbx_strand_id
1 'polypeptide(L)'
;IYPSGVYMDGSGNVYVADYNNHRIQRWAPGATSGTTVAGGNGYGVNANQLACPFGVYVDGSGNVYVADYFNHRIQRWAPGATSGTTVAGGNGQGINANQLSNPTGVYVDGSGNIYVADFNNHRIQRWAPGTNTGTTVAGGNGQGVNANQLNRPISVYVDGSGNVYVADRDNHRVQRWAPGASTGSTLAGGNGQGGNANQLASPRGVYVNGSGNVYVADSDNHRIQRFTPA
;
A
#
# COMPACT_ATOMS: atom_id res chain seq x y z
N ILE A 1 2.09 0.35 -19.34
CA ILE A 1 3.22 1.29 -19.31
C ILE A 1 3.35 1.81 -17.87
N TYR A 2 4.53 1.72 -17.26
CA TYR A 2 4.80 2.05 -15.85
C TYR A 2 3.95 1.23 -14.86
N PRO A 3 4.20 -0.09 -14.68
CA PRO A 3 3.60 -0.83 -13.58
C PRO A 3 4.11 -0.26 -12.25
N SER A 4 3.19 0.04 -11.32
CA SER A 4 3.53 0.67 -10.03
C SER A 4 3.43 -0.28 -8.85
N GLY A 5 2.44 -1.16 -8.83
CA GLY A 5 2.22 -2.15 -7.77
C GLY A 5 1.93 -3.53 -8.33
N VAL A 6 2.31 -4.55 -7.59
CA VAL A 6 2.07 -5.96 -7.93
C VAL A 6 1.58 -6.71 -6.69
N TYR A 7 0.67 -7.64 -6.89
CA TYR A 7 0.19 -8.58 -5.89
C TYR A 7 0.00 -9.97 -6.51
N MET A 8 0.25 -11.03 -5.77
CA MET A 8 -0.01 -12.41 -6.19
C MET A 8 -0.94 -13.06 -5.18
N ASP A 9 -2.04 -13.61 -5.64
CA ASP A 9 -2.99 -14.33 -4.80
C ASP A 9 -2.55 -15.77 -4.51
N GLY A 10 -3.27 -16.44 -3.58
CA GLY A 10 -2.97 -17.82 -3.19
C GLY A 10 -3.13 -18.86 -4.31
N SER A 11 -3.76 -18.52 -5.42
CA SER A 11 -3.92 -19.33 -6.63
C SER A 11 -2.82 -19.06 -7.67
N GLY A 12 -1.88 -18.15 -7.37
CA GLY A 12 -0.78 -17.79 -8.25
C GLY A 12 -1.16 -16.80 -9.36
N ASN A 13 -2.35 -16.18 -9.32
CA ASN A 13 -2.67 -15.09 -10.23
C ASN A 13 -1.87 -13.84 -9.84
N VAL A 14 -1.28 -13.17 -10.81
CA VAL A 14 -0.52 -11.93 -10.64
C VAL A 14 -1.39 -10.75 -11.03
N TYR A 15 -1.56 -9.79 -10.14
CA TYR A 15 -2.29 -8.54 -10.36
C TYR A 15 -1.30 -7.39 -10.42
N VAL A 16 -1.45 -6.54 -11.43
CA VAL A 16 -0.54 -5.41 -11.68
C VAL A 16 -1.33 -4.12 -11.82
N ALA A 17 -0.94 -3.11 -11.07
CA ALA A 17 -1.41 -1.75 -11.26
C ALA A 17 -0.71 -1.14 -12.47
N ASP A 18 -1.42 -1.10 -13.60
CA ASP A 18 -0.98 -0.59 -14.90
C ASP A 18 -1.24 0.93 -14.94
N TYR A 19 -0.38 1.68 -14.24
CA TYR A 19 -0.53 3.07 -13.81
C TYR A 19 -1.01 4.01 -14.93
N ASN A 20 -0.28 4.08 -16.03
CA ASN A 20 -0.61 4.99 -17.15
C ASN A 20 -1.78 4.50 -18.01
N ASN A 21 -2.18 3.24 -17.88
CA ASN A 21 -3.35 2.68 -18.59
C ASN A 21 -4.60 2.68 -17.70
N HIS A 22 -4.53 3.26 -16.50
CA HIS A 22 -5.65 3.48 -15.59
C HIS A 22 -6.46 2.21 -15.32
N ARG A 23 -5.77 1.07 -15.07
CA ARG A 23 -6.40 -0.24 -14.87
C ARG A 23 -5.59 -1.17 -13.97
N ILE A 24 -6.25 -2.22 -13.49
CA ILE A 24 -5.59 -3.38 -12.91
C ILE A 24 -5.71 -4.54 -13.90
N GLN A 25 -4.57 -5.14 -14.21
CA GLN A 25 -4.48 -6.34 -15.03
C GLN A 25 -4.20 -7.56 -14.15
N ARG A 26 -4.88 -8.69 -14.46
CA ARG A 26 -4.64 -9.99 -13.84
C ARG A 26 -4.08 -10.97 -14.87
N TRP A 27 -3.01 -11.67 -14.53
CA TRP A 27 -2.47 -12.81 -15.27
C TRP A 27 -2.66 -14.08 -14.47
N ALA A 28 -3.34 -15.07 -15.02
CA ALA A 28 -3.40 -16.42 -14.44
C ALA A 28 -2.04 -17.13 -14.62
N PRO A 29 -1.71 -18.17 -13.83
CA PRO A 29 -0.52 -18.97 -14.03
C PRO A 29 -0.41 -19.47 -15.48
N GLY A 30 0.74 -19.24 -16.12
CA GLY A 30 1.01 -19.61 -17.52
C GLY A 30 0.33 -18.77 -18.58
N ALA A 31 -0.47 -17.77 -18.23
CA ALA A 31 -1.13 -16.90 -19.20
C ALA A 31 -0.11 -16.00 -19.93
N THR A 32 -0.26 -15.88 -21.25
CA THR A 32 0.55 -14.99 -22.10
C THR A 32 -0.06 -13.59 -22.23
N SER A 33 -1.30 -13.40 -21.77
CA SER A 33 -2.00 -12.11 -21.79
C SER A 33 -2.76 -11.87 -20.50
N GLY A 34 -2.88 -10.61 -20.10
CA GLY A 34 -3.62 -10.19 -18.92
C GLY A 34 -5.08 -9.86 -19.21
N THR A 35 -5.93 -10.00 -18.20
CA THR A 35 -7.34 -9.60 -18.22
C THR A 35 -7.52 -8.36 -17.34
N THR A 36 -8.20 -7.32 -17.82
CA THR A 36 -8.56 -6.16 -16.99
C THR A 36 -9.61 -6.56 -15.97
N VAL A 37 -9.34 -6.33 -14.69
CA VAL A 37 -10.23 -6.67 -13.56
C VAL A 37 -10.74 -5.45 -12.80
N ALA A 38 -10.14 -4.27 -13.03
CA ALA A 38 -10.61 -2.99 -12.49
C ALA A 38 -10.16 -1.84 -13.40
N GLY A 39 -10.99 -0.82 -13.56
CA GLY A 39 -10.70 0.33 -14.43
C GLY A 39 -10.68 -0.03 -15.91
N GLY A 40 -9.80 0.62 -16.68
CA GLY A 40 -9.66 0.39 -18.13
C GLY A 40 -10.65 1.16 -18.98
N ASN A 41 -11.46 2.02 -18.38
CA ASN A 41 -12.44 2.90 -19.05
C ASN A 41 -11.93 4.35 -19.14
N GLY A 42 -10.62 4.51 -19.31
CA GLY A 42 -9.94 5.80 -19.33
C GLY A 42 -9.69 6.40 -17.94
N TYR A 43 -8.96 7.52 -17.94
CA TYR A 43 -8.72 8.32 -16.74
C TYR A 43 -10.02 8.98 -16.27
N GLY A 44 -10.37 8.85 -14.99
CA GLY A 44 -11.55 9.51 -14.45
C GLY A 44 -11.91 9.10 -13.03
N VAL A 45 -13.00 9.71 -12.51
CA VAL A 45 -13.46 9.56 -11.13
C VAL A 45 -14.69 8.64 -11.01
N ASN A 46 -15.32 8.27 -12.12
CA ASN A 46 -16.50 7.42 -12.10
C ASN A 46 -16.23 6.06 -11.45
N ALA A 47 -17.28 5.35 -11.06
CA ALA A 47 -17.15 4.07 -10.37
C ALA A 47 -16.43 3.00 -11.19
N ASN A 48 -16.47 3.07 -12.53
CA ASN A 48 -15.81 2.17 -13.46
C ASN A 48 -14.45 2.69 -13.97
N GLN A 49 -13.96 3.81 -13.44
CA GLN A 49 -12.71 4.46 -13.85
C GLN A 49 -11.70 4.49 -12.70
N LEU A 50 -10.44 4.61 -13.07
CA LEU A 50 -9.29 4.83 -12.18
C LEU A 50 -8.45 6.01 -12.70
N ALA A 51 -7.72 6.66 -11.80
CA ALA A 51 -6.79 7.74 -12.12
C ALA A 51 -5.38 7.35 -11.61
N CYS A 52 -4.59 6.73 -12.47
CA CYS A 52 -3.23 6.29 -12.16
C CYS A 52 -3.19 5.38 -10.92
N PRO A 53 -3.75 4.16 -10.96
CA PRO A 53 -3.74 3.23 -9.83
C PRO A 53 -2.29 2.91 -9.43
N PHE A 54 -2.02 2.97 -8.11
CA PHE A 54 -0.64 2.77 -7.63
C PHE A 54 -0.46 1.40 -6.98
N GLY A 55 -1.15 1.11 -5.90
CA GLY A 55 -1.12 -0.17 -5.19
C GLY A 55 -2.34 -1.03 -5.49
N VAL A 56 -2.17 -2.34 -5.40
CA VAL A 56 -3.23 -3.33 -5.55
C VAL A 56 -3.08 -4.40 -4.48
N TYR A 57 -4.21 -4.85 -3.92
CA TYR A 57 -4.32 -5.98 -3.00
C TYR A 57 -5.55 -6.81 -3.38
N VAL A 58 -5.50 -8.10 -3.15
CA VAL A 58 -6.65 -9.00 -3.38
C VAL A 58 -6.91 -9.81 -2.12
N ASP A 59 -8.15 -9.78 -1.62
CA ASP A 59 -8.53 -10.55 -0.43
C ASP A 59 -8.86 -12.02 -0.78
N GLY A 60 -9.05 -12.84 0.27
CA GLY A 60 -9.38 -14.26 0.12
C GLY A 60 -10.70 -14.55 -0.61
N SER A 61 -11.57 -13.56 -0.76
CA SER A 61 -12.83 -13.63 -1.53
C SER A 61 -12.65 -13.19 -2.99
N GLY A 62 -11.44 -12.78 -3.39
CA GLY A 62 -11.12 -12.30 -4.73
C GLY A 62 -11.52 -10.85 -4.99
N ASN A 63 -11.89 -10.06 -3.97
CA ASN A 63 -12.11 -8.63 -4.15
C ASN A 63 -10.77 -7.94 -4.40
N VAL A 64 -10.73 -7.08 -5.42
CA VAL A 64 -9.56 -6.29 -5.80
C VAL A 64 -9.66 -4.91 -5.18
N TYR A 65 -8.72 -4.55 -4.32
CA TYR A 65 -8.60 -3.23 -3.69
C TYR A 65 -7.51 -2.44 -4.39
N VAL A 66 -7.81 -1.22 -4.78
CA VAL A 66 -6.95 -0.38 -5.61
C VAL A 66 -6.74 0.98 -4.96
N ALA A 67 -5.49 1.36 -4.79
CA ALA A 67 -5.12 2.73 -4.43
C ALA A 67 -5.26 3.60 -5.70
N ASP A 68 -6.37 4.31 -5.80
CA ASP A 68 -6.76 5.18 -6.92
C ASP A 68 -6.16 6.57 -6.69
N TYR A 69 -4.88 6.70 -7.04
CA TYR A 69 -3.91 7.71 -6.58
C TYR A 69 -4.40 9.15 -6.74
N PHE A 70 -4.81 9.56 -7.94
CA PHE A 70 -5.26 10.94 -8.19
C PHE A 70 -6.72 11.18 -7.82
N ASN A 71 -7.50 10.12 -7.55
CA ASN A 71 -8.85 10.25 -7.03
C ASN A 71 -8.92 10.22 -5.50
N HIS A 72 -7.75 10.14 -4.82
CA HIS A 72 -7.64 10.21 -3.36
C HIS A 72 -8.57 9.23 -2.64
N ARG A 73 -8.66 7.96 -3.15
CA ARG A 73 -9.56 6.93 -2.62
C ARG A 73 -8.98 5.53 -2.74
N ILE A 74 -9.55 4.60 -2.00
CA ILE A 74 -9.42 3.16 -2.25
C ILE A 74 -10.73 2.68 -2.85
N GLN A 75 -10.63 2.04 -4.01
CA GLN A 75 -11.75 1.39 -4.68
C GLN A 75 -11.67 -0.12 -4.51
N ARG A 76 -12.80 -0.79 -4.24
CA ARG A 76 -12.94 -2.25 -4.21
C ARG A 76 -13.79 -2.71 -5.38
N TRP A 77 -13.28 -3.68 -6.15
CA TRP A 77 -14.04 -4.41 -7.16
C TRP A 77 -14.30 -5.83 -6.70
N ALA A 78 -15.56 -6.26 -6.63
CA ALA A 78 -15.91 -7.65 -6.45
C ALA A 78 -15.54 -8.47 -7.70
N PRO A 79 -15.35 -9.80 -7.60
CA PRO A 79 -15.10 -10.64 -8.76
C PRO A 79 -16.17 -10.45 -9.85
N GLY A 80 -15.73 -10.14 -11.08
CA GLY A 80 -16.61 -9.90 -12.22
C GLY A 80 -17.37 -8.58 -12.24
N ALA A 81 -17.17 -7.71 -11.25
CA ALA A 81 -17.84 -6.41 -11.21
C ALA A 81 -17.33 -5.49 -12.34
N THR A 82 -18.24 -4.74 -12.96
CA THR A 82 -17.95 -3.74 -13.99
C THR A 82 -17.64 -2.36 -13.42
N SER A 83 -17.88 -2.16 -12.11
CA SER A 83 -17.61 -0.92 -11.38
C SER A 83 -17.14 -1.21 -9.96
N GLY A 84 -16.35 -0.30 -9.40
CA GLY A 84 -15.87 -0.37 -8.03
C GLY A 84 -16.74 0.40 -7.04
N THR A 85 -16.57 0.09 -5.76
CA THR A 85 -17.15 0.83 -4.65
C THR A 85 -16.03 1.52 -3.88
N THR A 86 -16.16 2.81 -3.56
CA THR A 86 -15.21 3.51 -2.69
C THR A 86 -15.35 2.99 -1.27
N VAL A 87 -14.24 2.51 -0.69
CA VAL A 87 -14.20 1.91 0.65
C VAL A 87 -13.32 2.67 1.63
N ALA A 88 -12.53 3.65 1.15
CA ALA A 88 -11.77 4.59 1.96
C ALA A 88 -11.49 5.86 1.16
N GLY A 89 -11.51 7.02 1.80
CA GLY A 89 -11.32 8.31 1.14
C GLY A 89 -12.46 8.69 0.20
N GLY A 90 -12.14 9.35 -0.93
CA GLY A 90 -13.12 9.75 -1.94
C GLY A 90 -13.93 11.01 -1.60
N ASN A 91 -13.59 11.69 -0.51
CA ASN A 91 -14.20 12.95 -0.07
C ASN A 91 -13.30 14.16 -0.40
N GLY A 92 -12.65 14.12 -1.57
CA GLY A 92 -11.64 15.09 -1.97
C GLY A 92 -10.29 14.83 -1.30
N GLN A 93 -9.26 15.53 -1.80
CA GLN A 93 -7.93 15.51 -1.21
C GLN A 93 -7.94 16.22 0.15
N GLY A 94 -7.35 15.62 1.17
CA GLY A 94 -7.26 16.26 2.48
C GLY A 94 -6.72 15.36 3.58
N ILE A 95 -6.64 15.90 4.80
CA ILE A 95 -6.06 15.26 5.98
C ILE A 95 -7.12 14.77 6.99
N ASN A 96 -8.39 15.11 6.79
CA ASN A 96 -9.47 14.70 7.70
C ASN A 96 -9.58 13.16 7.76
N ALA A 97 -10.29 12.67 8.77
CA ALA A 97 -10.42 11.22 9.00
C ALA A 97 -11.10 10.47 7.83
N ASN A 98 -11.94 11.15 7.05
CA ASN A 98 -12.63 10.60 5.87
C ASN A 98 -11.94 10.94 4.54
N GLN A 99 -10.74 11.52 4.57
CA GLN A 99 -9.99 11.95 3.39
C GLN A 99 -8.64 11.24 3.29
N LEU A 100 -8.12 11.17 2.08
CA LEU A 100 -6.78 10.73 1.71
C LEU A 100 -6.10 11.76 0.82
N SER A 101 -4.77 11.69 0.74
CA SER A 101 -3.98 12.49 -0.19
C SER A 101 -2.96 11.61 -0.92
N ASN A 102 -3.30 11.27 -2.18
CA ASN A 102 -2.49 10.42 -3.04
C ASN A 102 -2.14 9.06 -2.38
N PRO A 103 -3.14 8.20 -2.10
CA PRO A 103 -2.89 6.88 -1.51
C PRO A 103 -2.03 6.02 -2.44
N THR A 104 -1.06 5.32 -1.88
CA THR A 104 -0.10 4.49 -2.64
C THR A 104 -0.25 3.01 -2.32
N GLY A 105 0.06 2.58 -1.11
CA GLY A 105 -0.09 1.19 -0.68
C GLY A 105 -1.45 0.91 -0.06
N VAL A 106 -1.99 -0.27 -0.31
CA VAL A 106 -3.20 -0.78 0.33
C VAL A 106 -2.97 -2.22 0.78
N TYR A 107 -3.45 -2.55 1.98
CA TYR A 107 -3.45 -3.89 2.57
C TYR A 107 -4.78 -4.13 3.27
N VAL A 108 -5.29 -5.36 3.23
CA VAL A 108 -6.51 -5.73 3.97
C VAL A 108 -6.19 -6.91 4.87
N ASP A 109 -6.47 -6.77 6.16
CA ASP A 109 -6.26 -7.85 7.14
C ASP A 109 -7.40 -8.88 7.13
N GLY A 110 -7.21 -9.99 7.86
CA GLY A 110 -8.20 -11.07 7.95
C GLY A 110 -9.53 -10.66 8.59
N SER A 111 -9.62 -9.52 9.25
CA SER A 111 -10.84 -8.93 9.80
C SER A 111 -11.51 -7.95 8.82
N GLY A 112 -10.94 -7.73 7.65
CA GLY A 112 -11.44 -6.81 6.64
C GLY A 112 -11.09 -5.34 6.90
N ASN A 113 -10.19 -5.03 7.85
CA ASN A 113 -9.69 -3.67 8.01
C ASN A 113 -8.78 -3.31 6.82
N ILE A 114 -8.99 -2.12 6.26
CA ILE A 114 -8.23 -1.60 5.14
C ILE A 114 -7.16 -0.64 5.66
N TYR A 115 -5.88 -0.95 5.42
CA TYR A 115 -4.74 -0.10 5.77
C TYR A 115 -4.23 0.58 4.52
N VAL A 116 -4.04 1.89 4.60
CA VAL A 116 -3.69 2.74 3.45
C VAL A 116 -2.46 3.58 3.77
N ALA A 117 -1.46 3.50 2.92
CA ALA A 117 -0.35 4.46 2.92
C ALA A 117 -0.85 5.78 2.31
N ASP A 118 -1.18 6.73 3.18
CA ASP A 118 -1.69 8.06 2.87
C ASP A 118 -0.51 9.01 2.63
N PHE A 119 0.07 8.89 1.43
CA PHE A 119 1.41 9.31 1.05
C PHE A 119 1.73 10.77 1.39
N ASN A 120 0.90 11.72 0.93
CA ASN A 120 1.15 13.15 1.16
C ASN A 120 0.73 13.62 2.56
N ASN A 121 -0.02 12.80 3.31
CA ASN A 121 -0.38 13.07 4.70
C ASN A 121 0.58 12.41 5.69
N HIS A 122 1.64 11.77 5.20
CA HIS A 122 2.71 11.18 6.02
C HIS A 122 2.18 10.26 7.13
N ARG A 123 1.19 9.38 6.80
CA ARG A 123 0.54 8.50 7.77
C ARG A 123 0.07 7.18 7.15
N ILE A 124 -0.19 6.20 8.00
CA ILE A 124 -1.00 5.03 7.66
C ILE A 124 -2.37 5.19 8.32
N GLN A 125 -3.41 5.12 7.50
CA GLN A 125 -4.80 5.14 7.94
C GLN A 125 -5.39 3.73 7.89
N ARG A 126 -6.18 3.34 8.92
CA ARG A 126 -6.96 2.11 8.96
C ARG A 126 -8.46 2.44 8.91
N TRP A 127 -9.19 1.83 7.98
CA TRP A 127 -10.65 1.83 7.94
C TRP A 127 -11.18 0.48 8.39
N ALA A 128 -12.00 0.44 9.43
CA ALA A 128 -12.73 -0.77 9.81
C ALA A 128 -13.88 -1.04 8.80
N PRO A 129 -14.34 -2.30 8.65
CA PRO A 129 -15.47 -2.61 7.77
C PRO A 129 -16.69 -1.74 8.06
N GLY A 130 -17.27 -1.14 7.01
CA GLY A 130 -18.49 -0.32 7.10
C GLY A 130 -18.32 1.07 7.70
N THR A 131 -17.10 1.51 8.05
CA THR A 131 -16.86 2.87 8.56
C THR A 131 -16.62 3.86 7.41
N ASN A 132 -17.07 5.11 7.60
CA ASN A 132 -16.84 6.20 6.67
C ASN A 132 -15.57 7.03 7.02
N THR A 133 -14.89 6.68 8.10
CA THR A 133 -13.70 7.39 8.60
C THR A 133 -12.62 6.40 8.96
N GLY A 134 -11.38 6.82 8.73
CA GLY A 134 -10.18 6.07 9.12
C GLY A 134 -9.60 6.56 10.44
N THR A 135 -8.81 5.71 11.06
CA THR A 135 -8.01 6.00 12.25
C THR A 135 -6.54 5.97 11.87
N THR A 136 -5.75 6.96 12.25
CA THR A 136 -4.29 6.94 12.06
C THR A 136 -3.67 5.88 12.97
N VAL A 137 -2.91 4.95 12.40
CA VAL A 137 -2.25 3.84 13.13
C VAL A 137 -0.72 3.93 13.08
N ALA A 138 -0.17 4.78 12.21
CA ALA A 138 1.26 5.08 12.17
C ALA A 138 1.47 6.47 11.55
N GLY A 139 2.45 7.22 12.04
CA GLY A 139 2.73 8.58 11.59
C GLY A 139 1.64 9.59 11.96
N GLY A 140 1.36 10.54 11.05
CA GLY A 140 0.29 11.55 11.24
C GLY A 140 0.68 12.72 12.14
N ASN A 141 1.93 12.77 12.61
CA ASN A 141 2.49 13.86 13.42
C ASN A 141 3.35 14.81 12.57
N GLY A 142 2.90 15.08 11.33
CA GLY A 142 3.65 15.82 10.34
C GLY A 142 4.76 14.99 9.67
N GLN A 143 5.36 15.58 8.65
CA GLN A 143 6.52 15.02 7.96
C GLN A 143 7.74 15.04 8.88
N GLY A 144 8.48 13.92 8.96
CA GLY A 144 9.71 13.92 9.76
C GLY A 144 10.29 12.52 9.96
N VAL A 145 11.43 12.48 10.67
CA VAL A 145 12.25 11.28 10.91
C VAL A 145 12.07 10.71 12.31
N ASN A 146 11.39 11.40 13.23
CA ASN A 146 11.17 10.94 14.58
C ASN A 146 10.40 9.61 14.61
N ALA A 147 10.44 8.92 15.76
CA ALA A 147 9.80 7.61 15.92
C ALA A 147 8.28 7.63 15.71
N ASN A 148 7.62 8.78 15.95
CA ASN A 148 6.19 9.00 15.74
C ASN A 148 5.84 9.65 14.38
N GLN A 149 6.81 9.82 13.49
CA GLN A 149 6.65 10.48 12.20
C GLN A 149 6.99 9.54 11.04
N LEU A 150 6.42 9.85 9.88
CA LEU A 150 6.73 9.24 8.60
C LEU A 150 7.05 10.33 7.57
N ASN A 151 7.69 9.94 6.47
CA ASN A 151 7.95 10.81 5.34
C ASN A 151 7.61 10.10 4.04
N ARG A 152 6.44 10.40 3.49
CA ARG A 152 5.90 9.80 2.25
C ARG A 152 5.93 8.27 2.27
N PRO A 153 5.16 7.64 3.21
CA PRO A 153 5.05 6.20 3.27
C PRO A 153 4.45 5.67 1.96
N ILE A 154 5.03 4.62 1.38
CA ILE A 154 4.62 4.15 0.06
C ILE A 154 3.99 2.76 0.07
N SER A 155 4.35 1.92 1.04
CA SER A 155 3.81 0.57 1.20
C SER A 155 3.51 0.29 2.66
N VAL A 156 2.49 -0.52 2.89
CA VAL A 156 2.08 -1.00 4.21
C VAL A 156 1.83 -2.51 4.14
N TYR A 157 2.26 -3.23 5.17
CA TYR A 157 1.96 -4.63 5.42
C TYR A 157 1.54 -4.79 6.88
N VAL A 158 0.63 -5.71 7.17
CA VAL A 158 0.20 -6.00 8.56
C VAL A 158 0.34 -7.49 8.80
N ASP A 159 1.00 -7.87 9.89
CA ASP A 159 1.15 -9.28 10.28
C ASP A 159 -0.06 -9.81 11.06
N GLY A 160 -0.08 -11.13 11.32
CA GLY A 160 -1.16 -11.77 12.07
C GLY A 160 -1.31 -11.31 13.52
N SER A 161 -0.34 -10.59 14.08
CA SER A 161 -0.37 -9.97 15.41
C SER A 161 -0.86 -8.52 15.37
N GLY A 162 -1.14 -7.99 14.18
CA GLY A 162 -1.60 -6.61 13.96
C GLY A 162 -0.47 -5.57 13.97
N ASN A 163 0.81 -5.98 13.92
CA ASN A 163 1.90 -5.04 13.74
C ASN A 163 1.86 -4.46 12.32
N VAL A 164 1.99 -3.14 12.23
CA VAL A 164 1.98 -2.39 10.97
C VAL A 164 3.41 -2.11 10.53
N TYR A 165 3.80 -2.62 9.38
CA TYR A 165 5.13 -2.41 8.77
C TYR A 165 5.00 -1.42 7.62
N VAL A 166 5.85 -0.40 7.60
CA VAL A 166 5.75 0.72 6.69
C VAL A 166 7.07 0.94 5.96
N ALA A 167 7.03 0.94 4.64
CA ALA A 167 8.14 1.47 3.84
C ALA A 167 8.07 3.02 3.90
N ASP A 168 8.86 3.59 4.79
CA ASP A 168 8.99 5.03 5.06
C ASP A 168 10.02 5.62 4.09
N ARG A 169 9.55 5.84 2.85
CA ARG A 169 10.35 6.02 1.64
C ARG A 169 11.43 7.08 1.79
N ASP A 170 11.03 8.31 2.11
CA ASP A 170 11.95 9.46 2.09
C ASP A 170 12.77 9.57 3.39
N ASN A 171 12.51 8.70 4.37
CA ASN A 171 13.37 8.47 5.53
C ASN A 171 14.30 7.26 5.35
N HIS A 172 14.27 6.61 4.17
CA HIS A 172 15.16 5.48 3.82
C HIS A 172 15.16 4.37 4.87
N ARG A 173 13.95 4.02 5.39
CA ARG A 173 13.80 3.01 6.46
C ARG A 173 12.51 2.21 6.32
N VAL A 174 12.47 1.08 7.02
CA VAL A 174 11.22 0.38 7.34
C VAL A 174 10.95 0.52 8.84
N GLN A 175 9.76 0.96 9.19
CA GLN A 175 9.31 1.06 10.57
C GLN A 175 8.20 0.05 10.88
N ARG A 176 8.16 -0.45 12.13
CA ARG A 176 7.10 -1.27 12.67
C ARG A 176 6.38 -0.53 13.80
N TRP A 177 5.06 -0.49 13.75
CA TRP A 177 4.20 -0.05 14.85
C TRP A 177 3.45 -1.25 15.42
N ALA A 178 3.57 -1.49 16.74
CA ALA A 178 2.71 -2.44 17.44
C ALA A 178 1.26 -1.90 17.51
N PRO A 179 0.25 -2.77 17.68
CA PRO A 179 -1.13 -2.30 17.88
C PRO A 179 -1.25 -1.27 19.00
N GLY A 180 -1.83 -0.09 18.68
CA GLY A 180 -2.03 1.00 19.63
C GLY A 180 -0.76 1.79 20.01
N ALA A 181 0.39 1.48 19.44
CA ALA A 181 1.63 2.22 19.73
C ALA A 181 1.57 3.64 19.15
N SER A 182 2.05 4.61 19.92
CA SER A 182 2.19 6.00 19.51
C SER A 182 3.50 6.27 18.75
N THR A 183 4.45 5.32 18.76
CA THR A 183 5.74 5.40 18.09
C THR A 183 6.08 4.09 17.40
N GLY A 184 6.83 4.18 16.30
CA GLY A 184 7.37 3.03 15.60
C GLY A 184 8.81 2.74 15.98
N SER A 185 9.25 1.50 15.75
CA SER A 185 10.65 1.08 15.82
C SER A 185 11.21 0.86 14.42
N THR A 186 12.41 1.36 14.14
CA THR A 186 13.10 1.11 12.86
C THR A 186 13.62 -0.33 12.83
N LEU A 187 13.22 -1.09 11.82
CA LEU A 187 13.63 -2.48 11.61
C LEU A 187 14.72 -2.63 10.54
N ALA A 188 14.73 -1.73 9.56
CA ALA A 188 15.66 -1.77 8.45
C ALA A 188 15.98 -0.36 7.98
N GLY A 189 17.20 -0.11 7.56
CA GLY A 189 17.65 1.22 7.14
C GLY A 189 17.72 2.22 8.30
N GLY A 190 17.41 3.49 8.01
CA GLY A 190 17.43 4.57 9.01
C GLY A 190 18.84 5.09 9.34
N ASN A 191 19.87 4.60 8.68
CA ASN A 191 21.27 5.03 8.84
C ASN A 191 21.69 5.96 7.68
N GLY A 192 20.77 6.82 7.23
CA GLY A 192 20.93 7.63 6.04
C GLY A 192 20.69 6.84 4.75
N GLN A 193 20.56 7.58 3.63
CA GLN A 193 20.44 6.99 2.31
C GLN A 193 21.78 6.36 1.89
N GLY A 194 21.75 5.12 1.38
CA GLY A 194 22.97 4.48 0.90
C GLY A 194 22.80 3.00 0.55
N GLY A 195 23.88 2.41 0.03
CA GLY A 195 23.94 1.04 -0.46
C GLY A 195 24.54 0.02 0.51
N ASN A 196 24.97 0.41 1.71
CA ASN A 196 25.53 -0.51 2.70
C ASN A 196 24.46 -1.50 3.22
N ALA A 197 24.87 -2.58 3.87
CA ALA A 197 23.97 -3.62 4.35
C ALA A 197 22.93 -3.13 5.36
N ASN A 198 23.24 -2.07 6.12
CA ASN A 198 22.37 -1.43 7.10
C ASN A 198 21.69 -0.16 6.59
N GLN A 199 21.77 0.11 5.30
CA GLN A 199 21.18 1.28 4.64
C GLN A 199 20.15 0.86 3.60
N LEU A 200 19.22 1.77 3.32
CA LEU A 200 18.26 1.69 2.24
C LEU A 200 18.28 2.99 1.42
N ALA A 201 17.76 2.93 0.19
CA ALA A 201 17.55 4.09 -0.65
C ALA A 201 16.16 4.03 -1.27
N SER A 202 15.27 4.92 -0.81
CA SER A 202 13.87 5.01 -1.26
C SER A 202 13.14 3.66 -1.27
N PRO A 203 13.01 2.95 -0.13
CA PRO A 203 12.32 1.67 -0.08
C PRO A 203 10.88 1.81 -0.53
N ARG A 204 10.40 0.93 -1.45
CA ARG A 204 9.06 1.02 -2.03
C ARG A 204 8.13 -0.12 -1.63
N GLY A 205 8.65 -1.28 -1.37
CA GLY A 205 7.86 -2.44 -0.95
C GLY A 205 8.35 -3.01 0.38
N VAL A 206 7.44 -3.46 1.21
CA VAL A 206 7.72 -4.21 2.43
C VAL A 206 6.81 -5.43 2.51
N TYR A 207 7.39 -6.56 2.86
CA TYR A 207 6.68 -7.81 3.12
C TYR A 207 7.34 -8.53 4.30
N VAL A 208 6.53 -9.18 5.14
CA VAL A 208 7.05 -9.99 6.26
C VAL A 208 6.51 -11.41 6.10
N ASN A 209 7.41 -12.39 6.11
CA ASN A 209 7.00 -13.79 6.02
C ASN A 209 6.61 -14.37 7.39
N GLY A 210 6.08 -15.61 7.39
CA GLY A 210 5.66 -16.29 8.61
C GLY A 210 6.76 -16.54 9.66
N SER A 211 8.05 -16.43 9.28
CA SER A 211 9.19 -16.50 10.19
C SER A 211 9.65 -15.14 10.71
N GLY A 212 8.92 -14.07 10.36
CA GLY A 212 9.22 -12.69 10.77
C GLY A 212 10.31 -12.01 9.93
N ASN A 213 10.86 -12.66 8.90
CA ASN A 213 11.84 -12.00 8.03
C ASN A 213 11.19 -10.88 7.24
N VAL A 214 11.82 -9.71 7.24
CA VAL A 214 11.36 -8.51 6.53
C VAL A 214 12.08 -8.41 5.18
N TYR A 215 11.32 -8.41 4.11
CA TYR A 215 11.83 -8.21 2.74
C TYR A 215 11.50 -6.81 2.28
N VAL A 216 12.49 -6.10 1.75
CA VAL A 216 12.38 -4.70 1.36
C VAL A 216 12.81 -4.52 -0.08
N ALA A 217 11.95 -3.93 -0.89
CA ALA A 217 12.32 -3.44 -2.22
C ALA A 217 13.11 -2.13 -2.06
N ASP A 218 14.42 -2.23 -2.07
CA ASP A 218 15.40 -1.13 -1.91
C ASP A 218 15.64 -0.48 -3.28
N SER A 219 14.69 0.38 -3.68
CA SER A 219 14.43 0.76 -5.07
C SER A 219 15.62 1.44 -5.74
N ASP A 220 16.17 2.48 -5.13
CA ASP A 220 17.26 3.26 -5.76
C ASP A 220 18.62 2.54 -5.67
N ASN A 221 18.69 1.44 -4.90
CA ASN A 221 19.83 0.51 -4.89
C ASN A 221 19.61 -0.72 -5.79
N HIS A 222 18.47 -0.81 -6.52
CA HIS A 222 18.18 -1.89 -7.49
C HIS A 222 18.32 -3.30 -6.88
N ARG A 223 17.82 -3.50 -5.63
CA ARG A 223 17.95 -4.79 -4.92
C ARG A 223 16.75 -5.08 -4.04
N ILE A 224 16.60 -6.36 -3.67
CA ILE A 224 15.76 -6.78 -2.54
C ILE A 224 16.68 -7.12 -1.38
N GLN A 225 16.45 -6.52 -0.22
CA GLN A 225 17.14 -6.88 1.01
C GLN A 225 16.22 -7.68 1.94
N ARG A 226 16.81 -8.65 2.65
CA ARG A 226 16.16 -9.39 3.72
C ARG A 226 16.79 -9.03 5.05
N PHE A 227 15.97 -8.65 6.00
CA PHE A 227 16.36 -8.41 7.40
C PHE A 227 15.72 -9.49 8.26
N THR A 228 16.54 -10.16 9.10
CA THR A 228 16.03 -11.11 10.09
C THR A 228 15.74 -10.37 11.38
N PRO A 229 14.64 -10.72 12.10
CA PRO A 229 14.44 -10.21 13.45
C PRO A 229 15.63 -10.56 14.35
N ALA A 230 16.01 -9.65 15.22
CA ALA A 230 16.98 -9.91 16.27
C ALA A 230 16.36 -10.79 17.38
#